data_57e6eb87736db32a5697f2615ca89964
#
_entry.id   57e6eb87736db32a5697f2615ca89964
#
_cell.length_a   1.000
_cell.length_b   1.000
_cell.length_c   1.000
_cell.angle_alpha   90.00
_cell.angle_beta   90.00
_cell.angle_gamma   90.00
#
_symmetry.space_group_name_H-M   'P 1'
#
loop_
_entity.id
_entity.type
_entity.pdbx_description
1 polymer ?
#
loop_
_entity_poly.entity_id
_entity_poly.type
_entity_poly.pdbx_seq_one_letter_code
_entity_poly.pdbx_strand_id
1 'polypeptide(L)'
;MRHTLSLLVALLVIGFCSSQKEDVQEQYLSNDIVPSVHHPKMDTLMEEVIELEEKNYFSEDEEAETTLEEETRPMNKEAFDHSRFDQLLKKYVNKNGIVNYAGIKKDQKPLKDYLETIRVHAPDDTWSRQDQFAYYLNAYNAMTIDLIVRNYPLKSIKDIKDPWEQRNWSIGKKSISLEEIEHEILRKMNEPRIHFGINCASFSCPPLMNEAFTAAKVDVQLERLAVQFINDPKRNKITADRIEISNIFRWFKKDFTENGDLIDFLNKYSKVPIDKNARVRHMDYDWSLNE
;
A
#
# COMPACT_ATOMS: atom_id res chain seq x y z
N MET A 1 74.89 -4.43 -23.93
CA MET A 1 75.36 -5.57 -23.11
C MET A 1 74.12 -6.26 -22.66
N ARG A 2 73.85 -7.37 -23.30
CA ARG A 2 73.90 -8.74 -22.83
C ARG A 2 72.82 -9.04 -21.81
N HIS A 3 71.80 -9.73 -22.27
CA HIS A 3 71.46 -11.19 -22.14
C HIS A 3 70.70 -11.46 -20.85
N THR A 4 69.66 -12.24 -20.76
CA THR A 4 69.20 -13.49 -21.36
C THR A 4 67.73 -13.69 -20.98
N LEU A 5 66.86 -13.96 -21.80
CA LEU A 5 66.12 -15.13 -22.25
C LEU A 5 66.16 -16.32 -21.27
N SER A 6 65.04 -16.67 -20.77
CA SER A 6 64.73 -18.05 -20.37
C SER A 6 63.24 -18.35 -20.61
N LEU A 7 63.02 -19.10 -21.65
CA LEU A 7 61.82 -19.94 -21.89
C LEU A 7 61.84 -21.09 -20.86
N LEU A 8 60.66 -21.40 -20.34
CA LEU A 8 60.37 -22.77 -19.93
C LEU A 8 58.94 -23.12 -20.27
N VAL A 9 58.87 -24.07 -21.16
CA VAL A 9 57.74 -24.82 -21.68
C VAL A 9 57.39 -25.91 -20.67
N ALA A 10 56.14 -26.21 -20.52
CA ALA A 10 55.54 -27.54 -20.31
C ALA A 10 54.21 -27.37 -19.55
N LEU A 11 53.18 -28.00 -19.74
CA LEU A 11 52.68 -29.12 -20.52
C LEU A 11 51.15 -29.12 -20.34
N LEU A 12 50.46 -29.32 -21.39
CA LEU A 12 49.03 -29.69 -21.41
C LEU A 12 48.80 -30.96 -20.58
N VAL A 13 47.79 -30.91 -19.73
CA VAL A 13 47.05 -32.12 -19.37
C VAL A 13 45.58 -31.84 -19.67
N ILE A 14 45.14 -32.46 -20.76
CA ILE A 14 43.73 -32.55 -21.13
C ILE A 14 43.15 -33.67 -20.24
N GLY A 15 42.28 -33.30 -19.34
CA GLY A 15 41.46 -34.23 -18.59
C GLY A 15 40.00 -34.03 -18.97
N PHE A 16 39.54 -34.81 -19.93
CA PHE A 16 38.13 -35.06 -20.16
C PHE A 16 37.53 -35.69 -18.90
N CYS A 17 36.58 -35.06 -18.28
CA CYS A 17 35.61 -35.77 -17.44
C CYS A 17 34.22 -35.29 -17.77
N SER A 18 33.52 -36.23 -18.28
CA SER A 18 32.14 -36.29 -18.76
C SER A 18 31.16 -35.90 -17.66
N SER A 19 30.17 -35.10 -18.05
CA SER A 19 28.74 -35.16 -17.73
C SER A 19 28.35 -35.99 -16.49
N GLN A 20 27.84 -35.30 -15.48
CA GLN A 20 26.61 -35.74 -14.78
C GLN A 20 25.90 -34.50 -14.28
N LYS A 21 24.85 -34.12 -15.02
CA LYS A 21 23.72 -33.37 -14.48
C LYS A 21 22.91 -34.40 -13.68
N GLU A 22 23.04 -34.40 -12.39
CA GLU A 22 22.06 -35.04 -11.51
C GLU A 22 21.03 -34.01 -11.06
N ASP A 23 19.81 -34.32 -11.40
CA ASP A 23 18.58 -33.74 -10.92
C ASP A 23 18.57 -33.68 -9.38
N VAL A 24 18.62 -32.47 -8.82
CA VAL A 24 18.23 -32.18 -7.43
C VAL A 24 16.87 -31.50 -7.46
N GLN A 25 15.88 -32.23 -7.90
CA GLN A 25 14.49 -31.78 -7.86
C GLN A 25 13.59 -32.95 -7.47
N GLU A 26 13.81 -33.50 -6.28
CA GLU A 26 12.82 -34.36 -5.59
C GLU A 26 13.34 -34.78 -4.21
N GLN A 27 13.33 -33.82 -3.24
CA GLN A 27 13.42 -34.21 -1.81
C GLN A 27 13.02 -33.09 -0.86
N TYR A 28 11.90 -32.41 -1.13
CA TYR A 28 11.21 -31.58 -0.12
C TYR A 28 9.69 -31.82 -0.15
N LEU A 29 9.28 -33.07 -0.06
CA LEU A 29 7.92 -33.46 0.23
C LEU A 29 7.95 -34.59 1.25
N SER A 30 8.13 -34.27 2.52
CA SER A 30 7.65 -35.09 3.63
C SER A 30 7.47 -34.26 4.89
N ASN A 31 6.20 -33.99 5.21
CA ASN A 31 5.63 -33.97 6.55
C ASN A 31 6.27 -33.09 7.61
N ASP A 32 5.89 -31.79 7.60
CA ASP A 32 5.58 -31.12 8.85
C ASP A 32 4.24 -30.42 8.67
N ILE A 33 3.18 -31.11 9.11
CA ILE A 33 1.85 -30.55 9.31
C ILE A 33 1.99 -29.60 10.49
N VAL A 34 2.27 -28.31 10.22
CA VAL A 34 2.06 -27.24 11.18
C VAL A 34 0.53 -27.14 11.37
N PRO A 35 -0.02 -27.32 12.58
CA PRO A 35 -1.45 -27.13 12.77
C PRO A 35 -1.81 -25.70 12.42
N SER A 36 -2.64 -25.51 11.39
CA SER A 36 -3.21 -24.23 11.04
C SER A 36 -4.02 -23.75 12.24
N VAL A 37 -3.58 -22.72 12.91
CA VAL A 37 -4.35 -22.04 13.92
C VAL A 37 -5.45 -21.29 13.19
N HIS A 38 -6.62 -21.91 13.14
CA HIS A 38 -7.81 -21.33 12.55
C HIS A 38 -8.25 -20.13 13.40
N HIS A 39 -8.21 -18.93 12.84
CA HIS A 39 -8.79 -17.72 13.45
C HIS A 39 -10.19 -17.49 12.87
N PRO A 40 -11.26 -18.03 13.49
CA PRO A 40 -12.62 -18.04 12.92
C PRO A 40 -13.19 -16.64 12.63
N LYS A 41 -12.71 -15.60 13.31
CA LYS A 41 -13.12 -14.21 13.03
C LYS A 41 -12.52 -13.61 11.75
N MET A 42 -11.34 -14.04 11.34
CA MET A 42 -10.66 -13.47 10.19
C MET A 42 -11.13 -14.12 8.89
N ASP A 43 -11.39 -15.42 8.93
CA ASP A 43 -11.93 -16.14 7.79
C ASP A 43 -13.36 -15.66 7.48
N THR A 44 -14.19 -15.43 8.50
CA THR A 44 -15.56 -14.90 8.36
C THR A 44 -15.55 -13.47 7.78
N LEU A 45 -14.63 -12.59 8.21
CA LEU A 45 -14.52 -11.23 7.68
C LEU A 45 -14.03 -11.20 6.24
N MET A 46 -13.11 -12.09 5.86
CA MET A 46 -12.63 -12.19 4.47
C MET A 46 -13.69 -12.80 3.55
N GLU A 47 -14.48 -13.78 4.02
CA GLU A 47 -15.61 -14.33 3.28
C GLU A 47 -16.73 -13.31 3.12
N GLU A 48 -17.06 -12.53 4.16
CA GLU A 48 -18.03 -11.43 4.07
C GLU A 48 -17.62 -10.35 3.08
N VAL A 49 -16.34 -9.99 3.05
CA VAL A 49 -15.81 -9.00 2.08
C VAL A 49 -15.86 -9.53 0.65
N ILE A 50 -15.51 -10.80 0.43
CA ILE A 50 -15.57 -11.45 -0.88
C ILE A 50 -17.04 -11.59 -1.33
N GLU A 51 -17.94 -12.00 -0.44
CA GLU A 51 -19.37 -12.17 -0.73
C GLU A 51 -20.06 -10.83 -1.05
N LEU A 52 -19.63 -9.73 -0.41
CA LEU A 52 -20.11 -8.37 -0.75
C LEU A 52 -19.58 -7.88 -2.10
N GLU A 53 -18.34 -8.23 -2.46
CA GLU A 53 -17.79 -7.90 -3.78
C GLU A 53 -18.45 -8.72 -4.90
N GLU A 54 -18.75 -10.01 -4.69
CA GLU A 54 -19.44 -10.86 -5.65
C GLU A 54 -20.92 -10.46 -5.83
N LYS A 55 -21.62 -10.13 -4.77
CA LYS A 55 -23.03 -9.65 -4.85
C LYS A 55 -23.16 -8.34 -5.64
N ASN A 56 -22.20 -7.45 -5.54
CA ASN A 56 -22.20 -6.20 -6.32
C ASN A 56 -21.83 -6.41 -7.79
N TYR A 57 -21.21 -7.53 -8.16
CA TYR A 57 -20.84 -7.82 -9.56
C TYR A 57 -21.95 -8.50 -10.36
N PHE A 58 -22.90 -9.20 -9.72
CA PHE A 58 -23.97 -9.98 -10.37
C PHE A 58 -25.35 -9.33 -10.37
N SER A 59 -25.50 -8.05 -9.93
CA SER A 59 -26.81 -7.40 -9.80
C SER A 59 -27.19 -6.46 -10.96
N GLU A 60 -26.56 -6.59 -12.12
CA GLU A 60 -26.93 -5.79 -13.31
C GLU A 60 -27.70 -6.58 -14.38
N ASP A 61 -28.59 -7.46 -14.05
CA ASP A 61 -29.61 -7.95 -14.97
C ASP A 61 -30.65 -8.80 -14.21
N GLU A 62 -31.74 -8.17 -13.72
CA GLU A 62 -33.08 -8.75 -13.72
C GLU A 62 -34.09 -7.77 -13.09
N GLU A 63 -34.92 -7.21 -13.94
CA GLU A 63 -36.17 -6.55 -13.53
C GLU A 63 -37.15 -7.61 -13.02
N ALA A 64 -37.42 -7.61 -11.71
CA ALA A 64 -38.59 -8.28 -11.16
C ALA A 64 -39.24 -7.39 -10.09
N GLU A 65 -40.39 -6.87 -10.47
CA GLU A 65 -41.32 -6.11 -9.65
C GLU A 65 -41.80 -6.94 -8.46
N THR A 66 -41.31 -6.60 -7.27
CA THR A 66 -41.91 -7.08 -6.01
C THR A 66 -41.92 -5.93 -4.99
N THR A 67 -43.11 -5.36 -4.79
CA THR A 67 -43.42 -4.38 -3.74
C THR A 67 -43.24 -5.01 -2.37
N LEU A 68 -42.15 -4.69 -1.70
CA LEU A 68 -42.01 -4.72 -0.24
C LEU A 68 -41.54 -3.33 0.19
N GLU A 69 -42.28 -2.72 1.09
CA GLU A 69 -41.91 -1.46 1.73
C GLU A 69 -40.66 -1.71 2.57
N GLU A 70 -39.49 -1.62 1.93
CA GLU A 70 -38.22 -1.52 2.60
C GLU A 70 -38.09 -0.07 3.07
N GLU A 71 -38.08 0.15 4.39
CA GLU A 71 -37.75 1.43 4.98
C GLU A 71 -36.44 1.93 4.36
N THR A 72 -36.54 2.82 3.38
CA THR A 72 -35.41 3.49 2.75
C THR A 72 -34.71 4.32 3.82
N ARG A 73 -33.68 3.76 4.47
CA ARG A 73 -32.64 4.59 5.05
C ARG A 73 -32.15 5.49 3.91
N PRO A 74 -32.14 6.81 4.05
CA PRO A 74 -31.56 7.67 3.03
C PRO A 74 -30.13 7.19 2.83
N MET A 75 -29.79 6.72 1.62
CA MET A 75 -28.40 6.50 1.25
C MET A 75 -27.70 7.83 1.49
N ASN A 76 -26.84 7.87 2.51
CA ASN A 76 -26.14 9.08 2.90
C ASN A 76 -25.27 9.45 1.72
N LYS A 77 -25.70 10.43 0.92
CA LYS A 77 -24.96 10.89 -0.25
C LYS A 77 -23.58 11.28 0.25
N GLU A 78 -22.53 10.65 -0.26
CA GLU A 78 -21.16 11.02 0.06
C GLU A 78 -20.97 12.53 -0.12
N ALA A 79 -20.29 13.16 0.83
CA ALA A 79 -20.06 14.61 0.81
C ALA A 79 -19.19 15.03 -0.38
N PHE A 80 -18.38 14.09 -0.94
CA PHE A 80 -17.47 14.35 -2.04
C PHE A 80 -17.41 13.18 -3.04
N ASP A 81 -17.44 13.48 -4.33
CA ASP A 81 -17.34 12.49 -5.41
C ASP A 81 -15.87 12.22 -5.77
N HIS A 82 -15.40 11.01 -5.47
CA HIS A 82 -14.06 10.53 -5.78
C HIS A 82 -13.95 9.75 -7.11
N SER A 83 -15.02 9.61 -7.88
CA SER A 83 -15.08 8.77 -9.09
C SER A 83 -14.00 9.09 -10.13
N ARG A 84 -13.64 10.36 -10.30
CA ARG A 84 -12.57 10.77 -11.23
C ARG A 84 -11.20 10.26 -10.81
N PHE A 85 -10.93 10.25 -9.50
CA PHE A 85 -9.67 9.72 -8.99
C PHE A 85 -9.66 8.20 -9.05
N ASP A 86 -10.77 7.57 -8.76
CA ASP A 86 -10.98 6.13 -8.91
C ASP A 86 -10.68 5.65 -10.33
N GLN A 87 -11.23 6.32 -11.34
CA GLN A 87 -10.95 6.02 -12.74
C GLN A 87 -9.47 6.20 -13.11
N LEU A 88 -8.81 7.23 -12.58
CA LEU A 88 -7.38 7.45 -12.77
C LEU A 88 -6.56 6.31 -12.16
N LEU A 89 -6.87 5.93 -10.91
CA LEU A 89 -6.19 4.84 -10.21
C LEU A 89 -6.38 3.51 -10.96
N LYS A 90 -7.59 3.16 -11.36
CA LYS A 90 -7.88 1.96 -12.15
C LYS A 90 -7.10 1.91 -13.47
N LYS A 91 -6.89 3.06 -14.11
CA LYS A 91 -6.18 3.16 -15.39
C LYS A 91 -4.66 3.06 -15.24
N TYR A 92 -4.07 3.63 -14.19
CA TYR A 92 -2.64 3.83 -14.09
C TYR A 92 -1.96 3.12 -12.91
N VAL A 93 -2.71 2.48 -12.03
CA VAL A 93 -2.19 1.72 -10.88
C VAL A 93 -2.60 0.26 -11.05
N ASN A 94 -1.64 -0.65 -11.02
CA ASN A 94 -1.96 -2.07 -11.09
C ASN A 94 -2.36 -2.65 -9.72
N LYS A 95 -2.83 -3.91 -9.69
CA LYS A 95 -3.25 -4.59 -8.45
C LYS A 95 -2.15 -4.72 -7.39
N ASN A 96 -0.88 -4.55 -7.77
CA ASN A 96 0.26 -4.59 -6.85
C ASN A 96 0.69 -3.19 -6.37
N GLY A 97 -0.06 -2.14 -6.70
CA GLY A 97 0.24 -0.76 -6.32
C GLY A 97 1.37 -0.12 -7.13
N ILE A 98 1.75 -0.72 -8.26
CA ILE A 98 2.74 -0.16 -9.18
C ILE A 98 2.07 0.91 -10.05
N VAL A 99 2.70 2.08 -10.13
CA VAL A 99 2.13 3.28 -10.76
C VAL A 99 2.79 3.56 -12.11
N ASN A 100 1.99 3.75 -13.15
CA ASN A 100 2.47 4.20 -14.44
C ASN A 100 2.58 5.75 -14.49
N TYR A 101 3.61 6.31 -13.85
CA TYR A 101 3.84 7.77 -13.83
C TYR A 101 4.06 8.35 -15.22
N ALA A 102 4.74 7.63 -16.11
CA ALA A 102 4.93 8.06 -17.49
C ALA A 102 3.60 8.19 -18.26
N GLY A 103 2.66 7.28 -18.02
CA GLY A 103 1.31 7.33 -18.57
C GLY A 103 0.52 8.52 -18.04
N ILE A 104 0.54 8.74 -16.73
CA ILE A 104 -0.14 9.90 -16.11
C ILE A 104 0.48 11.21 -16.61
N LYS A 105 1.81 11.27 -16.78
CA LYS A 105 2.48 12.47 -17.30
C LYS A 105 2.03 12.85 -18.71
N LYS A 106 1.70 11.85 -19.55
CA LYS A 106 1.15 12.08 -20.90
C LYS A 106 -0.31 12.53 -20.87
N ASP A 107 -1.06 12.09 -19.86
CA ASP A 107 -2.50 12.35 -19.70
C ASP A 107 -2.80 12.98 -18.33
N GLN A 108 -2.27 14.19 -18.11
CA GLN A 108 -2.36 14.87 -16.81
C GLN A 108 -3.75 15.46 -16.50
N LYS A 109 -4.60 15.61 -17.52
CA LYS A 109 -5.88 16.34 -17.35
C LYS A 109 -6.78 15.73 -16.29
N PRO A 110 -7.02 14.41 -16.24
CA PRO A 110 -7.87 13.81 -15.19
C PRO A 110 -7.36 14.08 -13.78
N LEU A 111 -6.04 14.00 -13.56
CA LEU A 111 -5.43 14.30 -12.25
C LEU A 111 -5.59 15.78 -11.88
N LYS A 112 -5.34 16.69 -12.81
CA LYS A 112 -5.50 18.14 -12.58
C LYS A 112 -6.94 18.53 -12.30
N ASP A 113 -7.89 17.96 -13.05
CA ASP A 113 -9.32 18.19 -12.84
C ASP A 113 -9.76 17.70 -11.45
N TYR A 114 -9.26 16.53 -11.00
CA TYR A 114 -9.54 16.04 -9.66
C TYR A 114 -8.94 16.92 -8.57
N LEU A 115 -7.68 17.33 -8.71
CA LEU A 115 -7.04 18.25 -7.75
C LEU A 115 -7.75 19.61 -7.69
N GLU A 116 -8.28 20.08 -8.82
CA GLU A 116 -9.10 21.29 -8.83
C GLU A 116 -10.42 21.07 -8.08
N THR A 117 -11.03 19.91 -8.19
CA THR A 117 -12.24 19.57 -7.41
C THR A 117 -11.91 19.55 -5.90
N ILE A 118 -10.76 18.96 -5.50
CA ILE A 118 -10.23 19.01 -4.12
C ILE A 118 -10.07 20.46 -3.66
N ARG A 119 -9.51 21.32 -4.50
CA ARG A 119 -9.24 22.72 -4.18
C ARG A 119 -10.52 23.50 -3.87
N VAL A 120 -11.60 23.28 -4.61
CA VAL A 120 -12.83 24.08 -4.49
C VAL A 120 -13.82 23.54 -3.45
N HIS A 121 -13.72 22.27 -3.06
CA HIS A 121 -14.64 21.63 -2.11
C HIS A 121 -13.88 21.16 -0.86
N ALA A 122 -13.61 22.10 0.04
CA ALA A 122 -12.99 21.77 1.32
C ALA A 122 -14.01 21.11 2.26
N PRO A 123 -13.58 20.11 3.07
CA PRO A 123 -14.43 19.57 4.14
C PRO A 123 -14.87 20.67 5.11
N ASP A 124 -16.10 20.56 5.60
CA ASP A 124 -16.67 21.39 6.65
C ASP A 124 -17.23 20.53 7.80
N ASP A 125 -17.81 21.18 8.80
CA ASP A 125 -18.32 20.53 10.01
C ASP A 125 -19.55 19.62 9.76
N THR A 126 -20.12 19.64 8.57
CA THR A 126 -21.25 18.77 8.19
C THR A 126 -20.80 17.40 7.68
N TRP A 127 -19.51 17.27 7.34
CA TRP A 127 -18.96 16.03 6.81
C TRP A 127 -18.77 14.99 7.90
N SER A 128 -19.18 13.76 7.60
CA SER A 128 -18.89 12.64 8.49
C SER A 128 -17.38 12.42 8.63
N ARG A 129 -16.99 11.71 9.69
CA ARG A 129 -15.59 11.30 9.88
C ARG A 129 -15.10 10.47 8.67
N GLN A 130 -15.93 9.60 8.14
CA GLN A 130 -15.62 8.74 7.00
C GLN A 130 -15.44 9.58 5.72
N ASP A 131 -16.29 10.58 5.47
CA ASP A 131 -16.10 11.52 4.36
C ASP A 131 -14.75 12.24 4.46
N GLN A 132 -14.41 12.73 5.65
CA GLN A 132 -13.13 13.39 5.89
C GLN A 132 -11.94 12.45 5.67
N PHE A 133 -12.00 11.20 6.16
CA PHE A 133 -10.95 10.21 5.90
C PHE A 133 -10.77 9.94 4.41
N ALA A 134 -11.85 9.61 3.70
CA ALA A 134 -11.80 9.34 2.28
C ALA A 134 -11.21 10.53 1.51
N TYR A 135 -11.65 11.73 1.85
CA TYR A 135 -11.16 12.96 1.22
C TYR A 135 -9.67 13.18 1.44
N TYR A 136 -9.18 13.14 2.68
CA TYR A 136 -7.78 13.46 2.96
C TYR A 136 -6.81 12.37 2.52
N LEU A 137 -7.20 11.08 2.59
CA LEU A 137 -6.42 9.96 2.04
C LEU A 137 -6.26 10.09 0.51
N ASN A 138 -7.36 10.36 -0.20
CA ASN A 138 -7.32 10.56 -1.64
C ASN A 138 -6.58 11.84 -2.03
N ALA A 139 -6.75 12.93 -1.29
CA ALA A 139 -6.04 14.19 -1.53
C ALA A 139 -4.53 13.99 -1.40
N TYR A 140 -4.05 13.34 -0.32
CA TYR A 140 -2.64 13.03 -0.12
C TYR A 140 -2.08 12.21 -1.29
N ASN A 141 -2.76 11.12 -1.66
CA ASN A 141 -2.32 10.23 -2.73
C ASN A 141 -2.32 10.94 -4.10
N ALA A 142 -3.35 11.73 -4.42
CA ALA A 142 -3.41 12.49 -5.67
C ALA A 142 -2.32 13.57 -5.75
N MET A 143 -2.07 14.27 -4.64
CA MET A 143 -1.03 15.29 -4.54
C MET A 143 0.38 14.67 -4.63
N THR A 144 0.58 13.49 -4.03
CA THR A 144 1.84 12.73 -4.17
C THR A 144 2.08 12.32 -5.63
N ILE A 145 1.06 11.78 -6.30
CA ILE A 145 1.16 11.44 -7.74
C ILE A 145 1.49 12.69 -8.56
N ASP A 146 0.84 13.82 -8.31
CA ASP A 146 1.07 15.09 -9.01
C ASP A 146 2.50 15.60 -8.78
N LEU A 147 3.02 15.49 -7.54
CA LEU A 147 4.40 15.86 -7.22
C LEU A 147 5.40 15.05 -8.06
N ILE A 148 5.23 13.73 -8.11
CA ILE A 148 6.07 12.86 -8.92
C ILE A 148 5.95 13.21 -10.40
N VAL A 149 4.74 13.33 -10.94
CA VAL A 149 4.48 13.61 -12.37
C VAL A 149 5.08 14.94 -12.81
N ARG A 150 5.05 15.97 -11.98
CA ARG A 150 5.68 17.29 -12.27
C ARG A 150 7.20 17.18 -12.42
N ASN A 151 7.83 16.31 -11.63
CA ASN A 151 9.28 16.15 -11.57
C ASN A 151 9.80 14.94 -12.37
N TYR A 152 8.90 14.15 -12.95
CA TYR A 152 9.25 12.94 -13.70
C TYR A 152 10.01 13.23 -15.00
N PRO A 153 11.06 12.46 -15.39
CA PRO A 153 11.54 11.24 -14.73
C PRO A 153 12.48 11.53 -13.55
N LEU A 154 12.34 10.73 -12.49
CA LEU A 154 13.22 10.73 -11.32
C LEU A 154 13.25 9.30 -10.75
N LYS A 155 14.23 9.02 -9.88
CA LYS A 155 14.40 7.67 -9.31
C LYS A 155 13.74 7.51 -7.94
N SER A 156 13.50 8.62 -7.25
CA SER A 156 13.00 8.65 -5.89
C SER A 156 12.29 9.97 -5.61
N ILE A 157 11.26 9.97 -4.78
CA ILE A 157 10.67 11.20 -4.25
C ILE A 157 11.73 12.08 -3.54
N LYS A 158 12.77 11.46 -2.99
CA LYS A 158 13.89 12.15 -2.32
C LYS A 158 14.80 12.94 -3.27
N ASP A 159 14.67 12.75 -4.57
CA ASP A 159 15.36 13.59 -5.57
C ASP A 159 14.73 14.99 -5.68
N ILE A 160 13.55 15.16 -5.11
CA ILE A 160 12.82 16.44 -5.05
C ILE A 160 13.22 17.15 -3.75
N LYS A 161 13.53 18.45 -3.85
CA LYS A 161 13.85 19.24 -2.66
C LYS A 161 12.60 19.42 -1.79
N ASP A 162 12.71 19.09 -0.49
CA ASP A 162 11.68 19.26 0.53
C ASP A 162 10.30 18.77 0.05
N PRO A 163 10.19 17.47 -0.40
CA PRO A 163 9.03 17.03 -1.17
C PRO A 163 7.71 17.03 -0.37
N TRP A 164 7.77 16.82 0.92
CA TRP A 164 6.56 16.77 1.78
C TRP A 164 6.13 18.16 2.26
N GLU A 165 7.05 19.10 2.39
CA GLU A 165 6.81 20.45 2.90
C GLU A 165 6.35 21.43 1.82
N GLN A 166 6.46 21.05 0.52
CA GLN A 166 6.05 21.92 -0.58
C GLN A 166 4.54 22.21 -0.54
N ARG A 167 4.19 23.50 -0.58
CA ARG A 167 2.81 24.00 -0.56
C ARG A 167 2.30 24.27 -1.98
N ASN A 168 2.31 23.26 -2.81
CA ASN A 168 1.94 23.38 -4.23
C ASN A 168 0.44 23.28 -4.50
N TRP A 169 -0.34 22.91 -3.48
CA TRP A 169 -1.78 22.67 -3.58
C TRP A 169 -2.55 23.52 -2.58
N SER A 170 -3.86 23.55 -2.75
CA SER A 170 -4.76 24.22 -1.81
C SER A 170 -6.00 23.37 -1.56
N ILE A 171 -6.54 23.47 -0.36
CA ILE A 171 -7.87 22.98 0.03
C ILE A 171 -8.67 24.20 0.50
N GLY A 172 -9.73 24.54 -0.24
CA GLY A 172 -10.39 25.81 -0.08
C GLY A 172 -9.44 26.99 -0.35
N LYS A 173 -9.33 27.90 0.60
CA LYS A 173 -8.43 29.06 0.54
C LYS A 173 -7.05 28.79 1.15
N LYS A 174 -6.85 27.64 1.78
CA LYS A 174 -5.62 27.30 2.50
C LYS A 174 -4.65 26.57 1.57
N SER A 175 -3.44 27.12 1.39
CA SER A 175 -2.33 26.40 0.80
C SER A 175 -1.90 25.26 1.75
N ILE A 176 -1.63 24.08 1.21
CA ILE A 176 -1.38 22.85 1.98
C ILE A 176 -0.19 22.07 1.45
N SER A 177 0.48 21.33 2.32
CA SER A 177 1.55 20.39 2.02
C SER A 177 1.12 18.94 2.34
N LEU A 178 1.89 17.97 1.81
CA LEU A 178 1.69 16.56 2.16
C LEU A 178 1.92 16.33 3.66
N GLU A 179 2.95 16.96 4.22
CA GLU A 179 3.25 16.90 5.66
C GLU A 179 2.07 17.36 6.51
N GLU A 180 1.43 18.49 6.14
CA GLU A 180 0.26 18.96 6.86
C GLU A 180 -0.92 17.99 6.81
N ILE A 181 -1.21 17.39 5.63
CA ILE A 181 -2.30 16.42 5.51
C ILE A 181 -2.02 15.22 6.41
N GLU A 182 -0.79 14.70 6.38
CA GLU A 182 -0.41 13.55 7.18
C GLU A 182 -0.37 13.86 8.68
N HIS A 183 0.43 14.86 9.08
CA HIS A 183 0.75 15.08 10.49
C HIS A 183 -0.26 15.95 11.23
N GLU A 184 -0.88 16.93 10.56
CA GLU A 184 -1.77 17.87 11.21
C GLU A 184 -3.26 17.53 11.05
N ILE A 185 -3.58 16.61 10.10
CA ILE A 185 -4.96 16.21 9.86
C ILE A 185 -5.13 14.71 10.12
N LEU A 186 -4.63 13.84 9.24
CA LEU A 186 -4.90 12.40 9.30
C LEU A 186 -4.44 11.75 10.62
N ARG A 187 -3.23 12.02 11.07
CA ARG A 187 -2.72 11.47 12.34
C ARG A 187 -3.51 11.95 13.56
N LYS A 188 -4.05 13.17 13.52
CA LYS A 188 -4.91 13.69 14.59
C LYS A 188 -6.31 13.08 14.61
N MET A 189 -6.66 12.33 13.58
CA MET A 189 -7.89 11.56 13.55
C MET A 189 -7.77 10.22 14.32
N ASN A 190 -6.63 9.91 14.96
CA ASN A 190 -6.40 8.75 15.82
C ASN A 190 -6.78 7.42 15.14
N GLU A 191 -6.30 7.22 13.92
CA GLU A 191 -6.50 6.02 13.12
C GLU A 191 -5.16 5.55 12.54
N PRO A 192 -4.45 4.61 13.20
CA PRO A 192 -3.11 4.21 12.77
C PRO A 192 -3.07 3.53 11.39
N ARG A 193 -4.19 2.99 10.91
CA ARG A 193 -4.28 2.37 9.58
C ARG A 193 -4.11 3.36 8.42
N ILE A 194 -4.17 4.68 8.68
CA ILE A 194 -3.86 5.70 7.65
C ILE A 194 -2.49 5.47 7.03
N HIS A 195 -1.51 4.97 7.82
CA HIS A 195 -0.16 4.68 7.34
C HIS A 195 -0.10 3.57 6.29
N PHE A 196 -1.17 2.80 6.13
CA PHE A 196 -1.33 1.83 5.04
C PHE A 196 -2.14 2.40 3.87
N GLY A 197 -2.88 3.48 4.09
CA GLY A 197 -3.71 4.14 3.08
C GLY A 197 -3.01 5.26 2.31
N ILE A 198 -2.01 5.92 2.90
CA ILE A 198 -1.21 6.94 2.21
C ILE A 198 0.04 6.33 1.57
N ASN A 199 0.39 6.81 0.36
CA ASN A 199 1.54 6.30 -0.38
C ASN A 199 2.51 7.44 -0.71
N CYS A 200 3.76 7.30 -0.27
CA CYS A 200 4.84 8.27 -0.51
C CYS A 200 5.63 8.01 -1.81
N ALA A 201 5.04 7.33 -2.79
CA ALA A 201 5.65 6.99 -4.07
C ALA A 201 6.93 6.13 -3.98
N SER A 202 7.24 5.49 -2.85
CA SER A 202 8.40 4.63 -2.71
C SER A 202 8.02 3.15 -2.76
N PHE A 203 8.96 2.30 -3.20
CA PHE A 203 8.78 0.85 -3.30
C PHE A 203 8.44 0.20 -1.94
N SER A 204 9.09 0.64 -0.86
CA SER A 204 8.84 0.10 0.49
C SER A 204 7.59 0.67 1.17
N CYS A 205 6.93 1.65 0.58
CA CYS A 205 5.65 2.14 1.05
C CYS A 205 4.57 1.05 0.95
N PRO A 206 3.51 1.10 1.75
CA PRO A 206 2.32 0.31 1.45
C PRO A 206 1.86 0.52 0.01
N PRO A 207 1.48 -0.54 -0.72
CA PRO A 207 1.07 -0.41 -2.11
C PRO A 207 -0.08 0.59 -2.27
N LEU A 208 0.03 1.48 -3.27
CA LEU A 208 -1.07 2.36 -3.60
C LEU A 208 -2.26 1.54 -4.10
N MET A 209 -3.40 1.71 -3.46
CA MET A 209 -4.63 1.04 -3.88
C MET A 209 -5.07 1.53 -5.27
N ASN A 210 -5.51 0.63 -6.13
CA ASN A 210 -5.98 0.97 -7.48
C ASN A 210 -7.45 1.40 -7.55
N GLU A 211 -8.01 1.78 -6.41
CA GLU A 211 -9.33 2.38 -6.27
C GLU A 211 -9.27 3.56 -5.29
N ALA A 212 -10.20 4.50 -5.40
CA ALA A 212 -10.30 5.60 -4.45
C ALA A 212 -10.94 5.15 -3.14
N PHE A 213 -10.57 5.80 -2.04
CA PHE A 213 -11.33 5.68 -0.79
C PHE A 213 -12.70 6.34 -0.95
N THR A 214 -13.73 5.73 -0.37
CA THR A 214 -15.07 6.31 -0.27
C THR A 214 -15.54 6.29 1.17
N ALA A 215 -16.43 7.20 1.56
CA ALA A 215 -16.94 7.24 2.93
C ALA A 215 -17.59 5.91 3.34
N ALA A 216 -18.32 5.28 2.42
CA ALA A 216 -19.00 4.01 2.66
C ALA A 216 -18.02 2.83 2.87
N LYS A 217 -16.80 2.89 2.31
CA LYS A 217 -15.85 1.76 2.30
C LYS A 217 -14.55 2.01 3.06
N VAL A 218 -14.24 3.23 3.47
CA VAL A 218 -12.92 3.62 3.99
C VAL A 218 -12.45 2.72 5.14
N ASP A 219 -13.31 2.32 6.04
CA ASP A 219 -12.95 1.44 7.16
C ASP A 219 -12.55 0.04 6.69
N VAL A 220 -13.32 -0.55 5.78
CA VAL A 220 -13.02 -1.87 5.17
C VAL A 220 -11.77 -1.79 4.29
N GLN A 221 -11.60 -0.71 3.54
CA GLN A 221 -10.42 -0.48 2.70
C GLN A 221 -9.15 -0.36 3.55
N LEU A 222 -9.19 0.38 4.66
CA LEU A 222 -8.06 0.50 5.60
C LEU A 222 -7.74 -0.83 6.29
N GLU A 223 -8.77 -1.60 6.67
CA GLU A 223 -8.61 -2.93 7.24
C GLU A 223 -7.90 -3.88 6.27
N ARG A 224 -8.39 -3.97 5.04
CA ARG A 224 -7.78 -4.76 3.97
C ARG A 224 -6.32 -4.37 3.72
N LEU A 225 -6.02 -3.07 3.66
CA LEU A 225 -4.66 -2.59 3.45
C LEU A 225 -3.73 -2.95 4.62
N ALA A 226 -4.21 -2.88 5.86
CA ALA A 226 -3.46 -3.31 7.04
C ALA A 226 -3.09 -4.79 6.97
N VAL A 227 -4.08 -5.66 6.69
CA VAL A 227 -3.86 -7.11 6.51
C VAL A 227 -2.89 -7.38 5.36
N GLN A 228 -3.07 -6.74 4.21
CA GLN A 228 -2.20 -6.93 3.04
C GLN A 228 -0.76 -6.50 3.34
N PHE A 229 -0.56 -5.32 3.92
CA PHE A 229 0.78 -4.80 4.16
C PHE A 229 1.54 -5.59 5.22
N ILE A 230 0.89 -5.90 6.36
CA ILE A 230 1.54 -6.63 7.46
C ILE A 230 1.97 -8.02 7.02
N ASN A 231 1.19 -8.67 6.16
CA ASN A 231 1.50 -10.01 5.65
C ASN A 231 2.28 -10.02 4.32
N ASP A 232 2.73 -8.87 3.81
CA ASP A 232 3.56 -8.81 2.59
C ASP A 232 5.01 -9.22 2.91
N PRO A 233 5.50 -10.38 2.42
CA PRO A 233 6.84 -10.87 2.73
C PRO A 233 7.97 -9.99 2.15
N LYS A 234 7.67 -9.11 1.21
CA LYS A 234 8.63 -8.13 0.68
C LYS A 234 8.90 -7.00 1.66
N ARG A 235 7.95 -6.71 2.56
CA ARG A 235 7.97 -5.59 3.48
C ARG A 235 8.04 -5.99 4.95
N ASN A 236 7.62 -7.22 5.28
CA ASN A 236 7.61 -7.74 6.64
C ASN A 236 7.87 -9.25 6.60
N LYS A 237 8.77 -9.73 7.45
CA LYS A 237 9.05 -11.15 7.66
C LYS A 237 8.67 -11.48 9.08
N ILE A 238 7.56 -12.19 9.25
CA ILE A 238 6.97 -12.45 10.55
C ILE A 238 7.04 -13.94 10.86
N THR A 239 7.68 -14.28 11.99
CA THR A 239 7.62 -15.58 12.66
C THR A 239 7.16 -15.39 14.09
N ALA A 240 6.82 -16.46 14.80
CA ALA A 240 6.33 -16.35 16.17
C ALA A 240 7.36 -15.69 17.13
N ASP A 241 8.63 -16.06 17.00
CA ASP A 241 9.72 -15.63 17.91
C ASP A 241 10.54 -14.43 17.42
N ARG A 242 10.39 -14.05 16.13
CA ARG A 242 11.17 -12.98 15.48
C ARG A 242 10.42 -12.33 14.35
N ILE A 243 10.48 -11.01 14.31
CA ILE A 243 9.91 -10.22 13.22
C ILE A 243 10.96 -9.23 12.66
N GLU A 244 11.00 -9.12 11.33
CA GLU A 244 11.72 -8.08 10.60
C GLU A 244 10.68 -7.28 9.83
N ILE A 245 10.37 -6.06 10.27
CA ILE A 245 9.22 -5.28 9.81
C ILE A 245 9.64 -3.96 9.19
N SER A 246 8.75 -3.38 8.40
CA SER A 246 8.96 -2.08 7.74
C SER A 246 9.36 -0.99 8.74
N ASN A 247 10.21 -0.05 8.28
CA ASN A 247 10.58 1.12 9.06
C ASN A 247 9.40 2.06 9.38
N ILE A 248 8.26 1.96 8.72
CA ILE A 248 7.08 2.77 9.06
C ILE A 248 6.64 2.52 10.51
N PHE A 249 6.74 1.28 11.01
CA PHE A 249 6.44 0.94 12.41
C PHE A 249 7.40 1.59 13.41
N ARG A 250 8.60 1.95 12.99
CA ARG A 250 9.57 2.69 13.80
C ARG A 250 9.28 4.19 13.76
N TRP A 251 9.06 4.74 12.55
CA TRP A 251 8.86 6.18 12.37
C TRP A 251 7.57 6.66 13.04
N PHE A 252 6.50 5.88 12.89
CA PHE A 252 5.18 6.18 13.44
C PHE A 252 4.82 5.34 14.67
N LYS A 253 5.83 4.90 15.44
CA LYS A 253 5.63 4.01 16.59
C LYS A 253 4.54 4.49 17.53
N LYS A 254 4.47 5.79 17.81
CA LYS A 254 3.48 6.36 18.73
C LYS A 254 2.05 6.05 18.29
N ASP A 255 1.78 6.17 17.00
CA ASP A 255 0.44 5.97 16.45
C ASP A 255 0.02 4.49 16.56
N PHE A 256 0.96 3.56 16.32
CA PHE A 256 0.71 2.13 16.44
C PHE A 256 0.66 1.60 17.87
N THR A 257 1.13 2.37 18.84
CA THR A 257 1.21 1.95 20.26
C THR A 257 0.33 2.75 21.20
N GLU A 258 -0.59 3.54 20.67
CA GLU A 258 -1.52 4.35 21.50
C GLU A 258 -2.43 3.49 22.38
N ASN A 259 -2.87 2.33 21.87
CA ASN A 259 -3.81 1.43 22.54
C ASN A 259 -3.18 0.05 22.89
N GLY A 260 -1.88 -0.01 23.16
CA GLY A 260 -1.17 -1.24 23.47
C GLY A 260 0.28 -1.22 22.97
N ASP A 261 0.93 -2.38 22.93
CA ASP A 261 2.25 -2.47 22.34
C ASP A 261 2.20 -2.77 20.82
N LEU A 262 3.36 -2.65 20.16
CA LEU A 262 3.46 -2.88 18.72
C LEU A 262 3.07 -4.32 18.31
N ILE A 263 3.40 -5.31 19.15
CA ILE A 263 3.08 -6.71 18.87
C ILE A 263 1.57 -6.93 18.99
N ASP A 264 0.90 -6.29 19.97
CA ASP A 264 -0.56 -6.33 20.08
C ASP A 264 -1.22 -5.74 18.83
N PHE A 265 -0.68 -4.62 18.31
CA PHE A 265 -1.18 -4.04 17.07
C PHE A 265 -0.98 -4.98 15.87
N LEU A 266 0.22 -5.52 15.69
CA LEU A 266 0.54 -6.42 14.57
C LEU A 266 -0.30 -7.71 14.62
N ASN A 267 -0.55 -8.27 15.80
CA ASN A 267 -1.34 -9.47 15.98
C ASN A 267 -2.84 -9.31 15.63
N LYS A 268 -3.33 -8.07 15.48
CA LYS A 268 -4.69 -7.85 14.96
C LYS A 268 -4.81 -8.23 13.48
N TYR A 269 -3.70 -8.17 12.72
CA TYR A 269 -3.68 -8.30 11.26
C TYR A 269 -2.75 -9.40 10.76
N SER A 270 -1.82 -9.88 11.58
CA SER A 270 -0.85 -10.90 11.20
C SER A 270 -1.51 -12.28 11.08
N LYS A 271 -1.20 -13.00 9.99
CA LYS A 271 -1.59 -14.41 9.81
C LYS A 271 -0.80 -15.35 10.70
N VAL A 272 0.38 -14.94 11.17
CA VAL A 272 1.23 -15.71 12.08
C VAL A 272 1.14 -15.08 13.46
N PRO A 273 0.71 -15.79 14.49
CA PRO A 273 0.74 -15.29 15.86
C PRO A 273 2.17 -14.93 16.28
N ILE A 274 2.36 -13.73 16.79
CA ILE A 274 3.65 -13.20 17.21
C ILE A 274 3.72 -13.28 18.75
N ASP A 275 4.76 -13.92 19.27
CA ASP A 275 4.98 -14.03 20.71
C ASP A 275 5.26 -12.65 21.31
N LYS A 276 4.73 -12.40 22.51
CA LYS A 276 4.88 -11.11 23.20
C LYS A 276 6.34 -10.67 23.39
N ASN A 277 7.27 -11.62 23.46
CA ASN A 277 8.69 -11.39 23.61
C ASN A 277 9.47 -11.59 22.30
N ALA A 278 8.81 -11.60 21.16
CA ALA A 278 9.46 -11.75 19.87
C ALA A 278 10.50 -10.67 19.62
N ARG A 279 11.61 -11.04 18.99
CA ARG A 279 12.67 -10.09 18.63
C ARG A 279 12.22 -9.24 17.47
N VAL A 280 12.21 -7.93 17.65
CA VAL A 280 11.82 -6.96 16.61
C VAL A 280 13.07 -6.37 15.97
N ARG A 281 13.13 -6.42 14.63
CA ARG A 281 14.07 -5.70 13.77
C ARG A 281 13.32 -4.90 12.73
N HIS A 282 13.94 -3.84 12.21
CA HIS A 282 13.37 -3.04 11.13
C HIS A 282 14.18 -3.28 9.86
N MET A 283 13.48 -3.48 8.75
CA MET A 283 14.07 -3.67 7.42
C MET A 283 14.57 -2.34 6.86
N ASP A 284 15.57 -2.38 5.98
CA ASP A 284 15.95 -1.21 5.19
C ASP A 284 14.78 -0.76 4.33
N TYR A 285 14.71 0.56 4.09
CA TYR A 285 13.62 1.16 3.34
C TYR A 285 14.09 1.56 1.95
N ASP A 286 13.53 0.94 0.94
CA ASP A 286 13.79 1.24 -0.46
C ASP A 286 12.95 2.44 -0.91
N TRP A 287 13.64 3.55 -1.19
CA TRP A 287 13.06 4.81 -1.62
C TRP A 287 12.94 4.94 -3.15
N SER A 288 13.30 3.90 -3.92
CA SER A 288 13.03 3.89 -5.37
C SER A 288 11.53 4.03 -5.64
N LEU A 289 11.17 4.61 -6.78
CA LEU A 289 9.75 4.76 -7.13
C LEU A 289 9.03 3.40 -7.22
N ASN A 290 7.76 3.41 -6.87
CA ASN A 290 6.83 2.29 -7.01
C ASN A 290 6.26 2.21 -8.45
N GLU A 291 7.16 2.21 -9.48
CA GLU A 291 6.82 2.13 -10.90
C GLU A 291 7.31 0.83 -11.59
#